data_8de7e2b74032ba6825dc2ec2c92cf711
#
_entry.id   8de7e2b74032ba6825dc2ec2c92cf711
#
_cell.length_a   1.000
_cell.length_b   1.000
_cell.length_c   1.000
_cell.angle_alpha   90.00
_cell.angle_beta   90.00
_cell.angle_gamma   90.00
#
_symmetry.space_group_name_H-M   'P 1'
#
loop_
_entity.id
_entity.type
_entity.pdbx_description
1 polymer ?
#
loop_
_entity_poly.entity_id
_entity_poly.type
_entity_poly.pdbx_seq_one_letter_code
_entity_poly.pdbx_strand_id
1 'polypeptide(L)' 'MAHAGKTYHVSLNDDGKWQVKAEKAEKALRVFATQKEAIAYADAVAENQDGNVVIHKKDGKIRKQHY' A
#
# COMPACT_ATOMS: atom_id res chain seq x y z
N MET A 1 -20.15 -12.50 -5.37
CA MET A 1 -19.88 -12.24 -5.14
C MET A 1 -19.19 -11.64 -4.77
N ALA A 2 -18.82 -11.63 -4.62
CA ALA A 2 -18.21 -10.96 -3.88
C ALA A 2 -17.45 -10.09 -4.28
N HIS A 3 -17.14 -9.50 -4.27
CA HIS A 3 -16.40 -8.81 -4.54
C HIS A 3 -15.65 -8.37 -3.79
N ALA A 4 -15.22 -8.57 -3.40
CA ALA A 4 -14.45 -8.13 -2.46
C ALA A 4 -13.35 -7.39 -2.93
N GLY A 5 -13.13 -6.34 -2.46
CA GLY A 5 -12.05 -5.50 -2.88
C GLY A 5 -10.73 -6.10 -2.50
N LYS A 6 -9.67 -5.57 -3.04
CA LYS A 6 -8.34 -6.00 -2.70
C LYS A 6 -7.75 -5.06 -1.67
N THR A 7 -6.78 -5.55 -0.94
CA THR A 7 -6.08 -4.74 0.04
C THR A 7 -4.69 -4.47 -0.49
N TYR A 8 -4.28 -3.22 -0.45
CA TYR A 8 -2.96 -2.81 -0.91
C TYR A 8 -2.16 -2.29 0.27
N HIS A 9 -0.91 -2.65 0.33
CA HIS A 9 -0.04 -2.26 1.42
C HIS A 9 1.02 -1.30 0.93
N VAL A 10 1.18 -0.21 1.64
CA VAL A 10 2.24 0.75 1.36
C VAL A 10 3.26 0.60 2.47
N SER A 11 4.48 0.26 2.12
CA SER A 11 5.50 0.04 3.13
C SER A 11 6.86 0.46 2.61
N LEU A 12 7.77 0.65 3.54
CA LEU A 12 9.13 1.03 3.21
C LEU A 12 9.93 -0.24 2.95
N ASN A 13 10.66 -0.28 1.86
CA ASN A 13 11.45 -1.47 1.57
C ASN A 13 12.90 -1.27 2.04
N ASP A 14 13.73 -2.27 1.80
CA ASP A 14 15.11 -2.26 2.29
C ASP A 14 15.95 -1.19 1.62
N ASP A 15 15.55 -0.75 0.46
CA ASP A 15 16.29 0.28 -0.25
C ASP A 15 15.92 1.69 0.18
N GLY A 16 15.04 1.80 1.14
CA GLY A 16 14.60 3.11 1.59
C GLY A 16 13.54 3.72 0.71
N LYS A 17 12.92 2.92 -0.13
CA LYS A 17 11.87 3.41 -1.00
C LYS A 17 10.54 2.85 -0.57
N TRP A 18 9.48 3.48 -1.02
CA TRP A 18 8.15 3.05 -0.64
C TRP A 18 7.56 2.19 -1.72
N GLN A 19 7.01 1.06 -1.33
CA GLN A 19 6.44 0.15 -2.29
C GLN A 19 4.95 -0.05 -2.02
N VAL A 20 4.23 -0.33 -3.08
CA VAL A 20 2.82 -0.65 -3.01
C VAL A 20 2.69 -2.10 -3.43
N LYS A 21 2.07 -2.89 -2.58
CA LYS A 21 1.97 -4.32 -2.82
C LYS A 21 0.57 -4.79 -2.50
N ALA A 22 0.01 -5.59 -3.36
CA ALA A 22 -1.29 -6.15 -3.11
C ALA A 22 -1.17 -7.25 -2.08
N GLU A 23 -2.19 -7.42 -1.25
CA GLU A 23 -2.18 -8.47 -0.26
C GLU A 23 -2.07 -9.81 -0.98
N LYS A 24 -1.25 -10.67 -0.46
CA LYS A 24 -1.02 -12.00 -1.02
C LYS A 24 -0.16 -12.00 -2.27
N ALA A 25 0.26 -10.84 -2.73
CA ALA A 25 1.16 -10.79 -3.87
C ALA A 25 2.58 -10.99 -3.41
N GLU A 26 3.39 -11.61 -4.24
CA GLU A 26 4.78 -11.82 -3.89
C GLU A 26 5.64 -10.63 -4.22
N LYS A 27 5.24 -9.84 -5.18
CA LYS A 27 6.03 -8.72 -5.61
C LYS A 27 5.25 -7.43 -5.50
N ALA A 28 5.99 -6.35 -5.32
CA ALA A 28 5.36 -5.05 -5.27
C ALA A 28 4.83 -4.68 -6.64
N LEU A 29 3.71 -3.97 -6.65
CA LEU A 29 3.17 -3.47 -7.90
C LEU A 29 4.01 -2.33 -8.40
N ARG A 30 4.50 -1.51 -7.48
CA ARG A 30 5.24 -0.34 -7.86
C ARG A 30 6.07 0.15 -6.69
N VAL A 31 7.14 0.86 -6.99
CA VAL A 31 8.03 1.41 -5.98
C VAL A 31 8.19 2.89 -6.25
N PHE A 32 8.16 3.67 -5.19
CA PHE A 32 8.23 5.13 -5.30
C PHE A 32 9.30 5.67 -4.37
N ALA A 33 9.77 6.85 -4.66
CA ALA A 33 10.79 7.47 -3.84
C ALA A 33 10.20 8.03 -2.55
N THR A 34 8.93 8.38 -2.54
CA THR A 34 8.31 8.99 -1.37
C THR A 34 7.05 8.27 -0.98
N GLN A 35 6.70 8.39 0.30
CA GLN A 35 5.49 7.79 0.81
C GLN A 35 4.26 8.42 0.16
N LYS A 36 4.32 9.72 -0.04
CA LYS A 36 3.18 10.43 -0.61
C LYS A 36 2.82 9.89 -1.98
N GLU A 37 3.81 9.64 -2.80
CA GLU A 37 3.56 9.10 -4.12
C GLU A 37 3.00 7.69 -4.06
N ALA A 38 3.54 6.91 -3.15
CA ALA A 38 3.06 5.53 -3.01
C ALA A 38 1.62 5.50 -2.54
N ILE A 39 1.27 6.37 -1.61
CA ILE A 39 -0.09 6.43 -1.11
C ILE A 39 -1.05 6.86 -2.21
N ALA A 40 -0.66 7.84 -3.00
CA ALA A 40 -1.51 8.32 -4.07
C ALA A 40 -1.78 7.20 -5.07
N TYR A 41 -0.76 6.45 -5.40
CA TYR A 41 -0.91 5.33 -6.33
C TYR A 41 -1.81 4.25 -5.72
N ALA A 42 -1.56 3.91 -4.47
CA ALA A 42 -2.34 2.88 -3.80
C ALA A 42 -3.80 3.26 -3.71
N ASP A 43 -4.07 4.53 -3.39
CA ASP A 43 -5.44 5.01 -3.32
C ASP A 43 -6.14 4.89 -4.66
N ALA A 44 -5.45 5.25 -5.72
CA ALA A 44 -6.06 5.20 -7.05
C ALA A 44 -6.37 3.77 -7.45
N VAL A 45 -5.44 2.87 -7.19
CA VAL A 45 -5.64 1.47 -7.54
C VAL A 45 -6.74 0.86 -6.68
N ALA A 46 -6.73 1.16 -5.39
CA ALA A 46 -7.75 0.62 -4.50
C ALA A 46 -9.13 1.12 -4.87
N GLU A 47 -9.21 2.37 -5.26
CA GLU A 47 -10.49 2.93 -5.65
C GLU A 47 -11.04 2.22 -6.87
N ASN A 48 -10.19 1.93 -7.84
CA ASN A 48 -10.61 1.20 -9.04
C ASN A 48 -11.05 -0.22 -8.72
N GLN A 49 -10.48 -0.81 -7.69
CA GLN A 49 -10.78 -2.18 -7.33
C GLN A 49 -11.73 -2.27 -6.15
N ASP A 50 -12.24 -1.14 -5.71
CA ASP A 50 -13.12 -1.10 -4.55
C ASP A 50 -12.42 -1.73 -3.36
N GLY A 51 -11.17 -1.38 -3.18
CA GLY A 51 -10.34 -2.02 -2.17
C GLY A 51 -9.93 -1.09 -1.06
N ASN A 52 -8.99 -1.54 -0.25
CA ASN A 52 -8.51 -0.82 0.90
C ASN A 52 -7.02 -0.58 0.81
N VAL A 53 -6.55 0.40 1.55
CA VAL A 53 -5.12 0.70 1.60
C VAL A 53 -4.66 0.64 3.04
N VAL A 54 -3.58 -0.07 3.28
CA VAL A 54 -2.98 -0.15 4.61
C VAL A 54 -1.60 0.48 4.50
N ILE A 55 -1.35 1.46 5.33
CA ILE A 55 -0.09 2.19 5.28
C ILE A 55 0.75 1.79 6.47
N HIS A 56 1.95 1.30 6.19
CA HIS A 56 2.89 0.90 7.23
C HIS A 56 3.84 2.05 7.50
N LYS A 57 4.19 2.17 8.76
CA LYS A 57 5.07 3.24 9.14
C LYS A 57 6.51 2.91 8.81
N LYS A 58 7.30 3.95 8.84
CA LYS A 58 8.69 3.84 8.51
C LYS A 58 9.43 2.81 9.35
N ASP A 59 9.04 2.65 10.60
CA ASP A 59 9.72 1.71 11.48
C ASP A 59 9.16 0.30 11.32
N GLY A 60 8.30 0.09 10.35
CA GLY A 60 7.80 -1.23 10.09
C GLY A 60 6.61 -1.63 10.92
N LYS A 61 6.16 -0.77 11.79
CA LYS A 61 5.04 -1.10 12.61
C LYS A 61 3.76 -0.53 12.03
N ILE A 62 2.71 -1.28 12.19
CA ILE A 62 1.42 -0.81 11.74
C ILE A 62 0.79 0.00 12.84
N ARG A 63 0.37 1.19 12.51
CA ARG A 63 -0.27 2.03 13.48
C ARG A 63 -1.74 1.97 13.32
N LYS A 64 -2.40 1.88 14.43
CA LYS A 64 -3.80 1.86 14.40
C LYS A 64 -4.38 3.21 14.21
N GLN A 65 -3.68 4.21 14.53
CA GLN A 65 -4.25 5.50 14.41
C GLN A 65 -4.33 5.87 12.97
N HIS A 66 -5.19 6.75 12.68
CA HIS A 66 -5.37 7.14 11.37
C HIS A 66 -4.87 8.49 11.19
N TYR A 67 -4.78 8.96 10.05
CA TYR A 67 -4.20 10.23 9.72
C TYR A 67 -5.20 11.15 9.14
#